data_ad12e05cdde4b54b3b0d6e3b644458c3
#
_entry.id   ad12e05cdde4b54b3b0d6e3b644458c3
#
_cell.length_a   1.000
_cell.length_b   1.000
_cell.length_c   1.000
_cell.angle_alpha   90.00
_cell.angle_beta   90.00
_cell.angle_gamma   90.00
#
_symmetry.space_group_name_H-M   'P 1'
#
loop_
_entity.id
_entity.type
_entity.pdbx_description
1 polymer ?
#
loop_
_entity_poly.entity_id
_entity_poly.type
_entity_poly.pdbx_seq_one_letter_code
_entity_poly.pdbx_strand_id
1 'polypeptide(L)'
;MKTPTPRLLISFSLLLAFLSLAGPSTAIDNSLALTPPMGWNSWNKFGCNVSEGLIKSMADGMVASGMKDAGYQYVVIDDCWQVSRDENGNIVPDAQRFPSGMKTLGDYIHSKGLKFGIYSDAGEKTCAGRPGSMGHEYQDALMYAKWGVDYLKYDWCHTGKRNAEEAYSTMRDALKAAGRPIVFSMCEWGTAKPWLWAADTGNLWRTTGDIHDHWEGKQEYKNGGCCALGMLDILDLQVGLESFAGPGHWNDPDMLEVGNGGMTSNEYRAHFSLWAILAAPLIAGNDLRNMAPEIKEILTNREVIAVNQDALGRQASRVWKVGDLEIWAKPLKDGGRAVLLLNRGASEAEISVPWTVLGYPEHLSASVRDLWEHKDLGKSTGKFSAKVPSHGVVVVTVKP
;
A
#
# COMPACT_ATOMS: atom_id res chain seq x y z
N MET A 1 -11.05 -67.91 54.93
CA MET A 1 -10.03 -66.93 54.48
C MET A 1 -10.40 -66.46 53.10
N LYS A 2 -10.92 -65.22 52.98
CA LYS A 2 -11.33 -64.63 51.72
C LYS A 2 -10.29 -63.55 51.40
N THR A 3 -9.60 -63.69 50.29
CA THR A 3 -8.61 -62.74 49.77
C THR A 3 -9.27 -61.52 49.12
N PRO A 4 -8.83 -60.26 49.34
CA PRO A 4 -9.45 -59.13 48.72
C PRO A 4 -8.84 -58.86 47.33
N THR A 5 -9.70 -58.59 46.36
CA THR A 5 -9.36 -58.15 44.98
C THR A 5 -8.89 -56.69 44.96
N PRO A 6 -7.86 -56.27 44.19
CA PRO A 6 -7.48 -54.88 44.08
C PRO A 6 -8.39 -54.13 43.11
N ARG A 7 -8.93 -52.99 43.56
CA ARG A 7 -9.64 -52.03 42.72
C ARG A 7 -8.62 -51.16 41.95
N LEU A 8 -8.68 -51.25 40.63
CA LEU A 8 -7.90 -50.39 39.70
C LEU A 8 -8.60 -49.02 39.61
N LEU A 9 -7.95 -47.98 40.15
CA LEU A 9 -8.37 -46.57 39.98
C LEU A 9 -7.83 -46.08 38.66
N ILE A 10 -8.72 -45.89 37.68
CA ILE A 10 -8.38 -45.22 36.41
C ILE A 10 -8.54 -43.72 36.63
N SER A 11 -7.44 -43.00 36.74
CA SER A 11 -7.41 -41.54 36.75
C SER A 11 -7.59 -41.04 35.33
N PHE A 12 -8.73 -40.43 35.02
CA PHE A 12 -8.97 -39.69 33.80
C PHE A 12 -8.35 -38.29 33.95
N SER A 13 -7.16 -38.08 33.36
CA SER A 13 -6.61 -36.74 33.21
C SER A 13 -7.30 -36.03 32.06
N LEU A 14 -8.19 -35.07 32.39
CA LEU A 14 -8.76 -34.14 31.42
C LEU A 14 -7.69 -33.17 30.96
N LEU A 15 -7.16 -33.38 29.75
CA LEU A 15 -6.31 -32.40 29.08
C LEU A 15 -7.23 -31.31 28.52
N LEU A 16 -7.36 -30.17 29.23
CA LEU A 16 -7.98 -28.95 28.67
C LEU A 16 -7.04 -28.37 27.64
N ALA A 17 -7.31 -28.60 26.36
CA ALA A 17 -6.71 -27.85 25.28
C ALA A 17 -7.30 -26.45 25.28
N PHE A 18 -6.53 -25.45 25.77
CA PHE A 18 -6.83 -24.05 25.54
C PHE A 18 -6.64 -23.79 24.04
N LEU A 19 -7.70 -23.85 23.25
CA LEU A 19 -7.77 -23.17 21.98
C LEU A 19 -7.78 -21.66 22.31
N SER A 20 -6.66 -21.00 22.18
CA SER A 20 -6.61 -19.55 22.08
C SER A 20 -7.35 -19.17 20.79
N LEU A 21 -8.63 -18.81 20.91
CA LEU A 21 -9.33 -18.06 19.88
C LEU A 21 -8.61 -16.71 19.77
N ALA A 22 -7.67 -16.60 18.83
CA ALA A 22 -7.23 -15.30 18.38
C ALA A 22 -8.48 -14.59 17.87
N GLY A 23 -8.98 -13.62 18.62
CA GLY A 23 -10.04 -12.73 18.17
C GLY A 23 -9.57 -12.02 16.90
N PRO A 24 -10.49 -11.53 16.05
CA PRO A 24 -10.08 -10.71 14.91
C PRO A 24 -9.23 -9.55 15.43
N SER A 25 -8.03 -9.39 14.86
CA SER A 25 -7.18 -8.23 15.13
C SER A 25 -8.01 -6.99 14.82
N THR A 26 -8.25 -6.16 15.81
CA THR A 26 -8.96 -4.89 15.62
C THR A 26 -7.99 -3.90 15.01
N ALA A 27 -8.41 -3.23 13.93
CA ALA A 27 -7.62 -2.14 13.33
C ALA A 27 -7.30 -1.05 14.37
N ILE A 28 -6.22 -0.29 14.14
CA ILE A 28 -5.89 0.89 14.95
C ILE A 28 -7.11 1.83 15.02
N ASP A 29 -7.55 2.16 16.22
CA ASP A 29 -8.73 3.00 16.44
C ASP A 29 -8.37 4.49 16.31
N ASN A 30 -8.14 4.94 15.08
CA ASN A 30 -7.91 6.35 14.76
C ASN A 30 -8.85 6.90 13.68
N SER A 31 -9.77 6.06 13.18
CA SER A 31 -10.74 6.39 12.11
C SER A 31 -10.11 6.91 10.82
N LEU A 32 -8.83 6.60 10.57
CA LEU A 32 -8.08 6.99 9.37
C LEU A 32 -7.97 5.82 8.38
N ALA A 33 -7.66 6.15 7.12
CA ALA A 33 -7.42 5.19 6.05
C ALA A 33 -8.50 4.09 5.95
N LEU A 34 -9.78 4.46 6.08
CA LEU A 34 -10.91 3.52 5.94
C LEU A 34 -11.01 2.94 4.52
N THR A 35 -10.41 3.62 3.54
CA THR A 35 -10.03 3.11 2.22
C THR A 35 -8.53 3.29 2.04
N PRO A 36 -7.89 2.57 1.09
CA PRO A 36 -6.44 2.70 0.87
C PRO A 36 -6.03 4.15 0.61
N PRO A 37 -4.98 4.68 1.26
CA PRO A 37 -4.50 6.03 1.00
C PRO A 37 -4.11 6.25 -0.45
N MET A 38 -4.45 7.42 -1.00
CA MET A 38 -4.05 7.85 -2.34
C MET A 38 -3.26 9.15 -2.25
N GLY A 39 -2.12 9.22 -2.93
CA GLY A 39 -1.23 10.39 -2.84
C GLY A 39 -0.05 10.33 -3.78
N TRP A 40 0.95 11.12 -3.45
CA TRP A 40 2.24 11.18 -4.12
C TRP A 40 3.36 11.24 -3.09
N ASN A 41 4.50 10.62 -3.40
CA ASN A 41 5.70 10.64 -2.56
C ASN A 41 6.92 10.97 -3.44
N SER A 42 7.88 11.70 -2.89
CA SER A 42 9.01 12.27 -3.64
C SER A 42 10.12 11.26 -3.98
N TRP A 43 10.16 10.07 -3.37
CA TRP A 43 11.35 9.22 -3.38
C TRP A 43 11.73 8.69 -4.77
N ASN A 44 10.81 7.97 -5.44
CA ASN A 44 11.17 7.19 -6.62
C ASN A 44 11.72 8.05 -7.77
N LYS A 45 11.18 9.26 -7.97
CA LYS A 45 11.65 10.17 -9.02
C LYS A 45 12.79 11.08 -8.58
N PHE A 46 12.78 11.55 -7.33
CA PHE A 46 13.63 12.65 -6.92
C PHE A 46 14.67 12.26 -5.86
N GLY A 47 14.53 11.13 -5.16
CA GLY A 47 15.42 10.74 -4.07
C GLY A 47 15.64 11.88 -3.09
N CYS A 48 16.91 12.20 -2.80
CA CYS A 48 17.29 13.33 -1.96
C CYS A 48 17.24 14.70 -2.64
N ASN A 49 16.87 14.80 -3.92
CA ASN A 49 16.73 16.07 -4.60
C ASN A 49 15.35 16.70 -4.34
N VAL A 50 15.09 17.00 -3.09
CA VAL A 50 13.83 17.58 -2.60
C VAL A 50 14.02 19.02 -2.12
N SER A 51 13.02 19.86 -2.34
CA SER A 51 12.99 21.25 -1.88
C SER A 51 11.56 21.73 -1.73
N GLU A 52 11.37 22.81 -0.98
CA GLU A 52 10.08 23.48 -0.82
C GLU A 52 9.41 23.80 -2.18
N GLY A 53 10.20 24.33 -3.13
CA GLY A 53 9.71 24.65 -4.47
C GLY A 53 9.24 23.41 -5.24
N LEU A 54 9.99 22.30 -5.16
CA LEU A 54 9.59 21.03 -5.76
C LEU A 54 8.27 20.54 -5.17
N ILE A 55 8.16 20.46 -3.85
CA ILE A 55 6.97 19.94 -3.17
C ILE A 55 5.73 20.79 -3.49
N LYS A 56 5.85 22.13 -3.48
CA LYS A 56 4.76 23.02 -3.90
C LYS A 56 4.36 22.77 -5.34
N SER A 57 5.33 22.57 -6.26
CA SER A 57 5.02 22.29 -7.66
C SER A 57 4.35 20.93 -7.88
N MET A 58 4.65 19.90 -7.05
CA MET A 58 3.96 18.62 -7.09
C MET A 58 2.52 18.74 -6.57
N ALA A 59 2.31 19.49 -5.49
CA ALA A 59 0.95 19.77 -4.98
C ALA A 59 0.10 20.50 -6.03
N ASP A 60 0.66 21.50 -6.71
CA ASP A 60 0.01 22.21 -7.82
C ASP A 60 -0.26 21.26 -9.00
N GLY A 61 0.70 20.41 -9.35
CA GLY A 61 0.57 19.39 -10.40
C GLY A 61 -0.52 18.38 -10.11
N MET A 62 -0.67 17.93 -8.85
CA MET A 62 -1.73 17.03 -8.42
C MET A 62 -3.13 17.65 -8.62
N VAL A 63 -3.28 18.93 -8.33
CA VAL A 63 -4.53 19.67 -8.58
C VAL A 63 -4.77 19.86 -10.08
N ALA A 64 -3.76 20.36 -10.81
CA ALA A 64 -3.89 20.72 -12.22
C ALA A 64 -4.10 19.48 -13.13
N SER A 65 -3.56 18.33 -12.77
CA SER A 65 -3.73 17.09 -13.52
C SER A 65 -5.11 16.44 -13.34
N GLY A 66 -5.89 16.85 -12.33
CA GLY A 66 -7.15 16.21 -11.96
C GLY A 66 -6.99 15.00 -11.02
N MET A 67 -5.76 14.67 -10.57
CA MET A 67 -5.52 13.59 -9.60
C MET A 67 -6.26 13.85 -8.28
N LYS A 68 -6.26 15.10 -7.78
CA LYS A 68 -7.06 15.48 -6.60
C LYS A 68 -8.53 15.12 -6.78
N ASP A 69 -9.13 15.46 -7.92
CA ASP A 69 -10.54 15.18 -8.23
C ASP A 69 -10.80 13.67 -8.42
N ALA A 70 -9.75 12.90 -8.74
CA ALA A 70 -9.82 11.44 -8.82
C ALA A 70 -9.65 10.77 -7.43
N GLY A 71 -9.31 11.53 -6.36
CA GLY A 71 -9.24 11.03 -4.98
C GLY A 71 -7.86 11.08 -4.33
N TYR A 72 -6.81 11.52 -5.03
CA TYR A 72 -5.49 11.68 -4.43
C TYR A 72 -5.48 12.83 -3.43
N GLN A 73 -4.96 12.59 -2.23
CA GLN A 73 -5.03 13.53 -1.13
C GLN A 73 -3.67 13.88 -0.53
N TYR A 74 -2.73 12.92 -0.47
CA TYR A 74 -1.49 13.08 0.28
C TYR A 74 -0.34 13.55 -0.61
N VAL A 75 0.41 14.57 -0.15
CA VAL A 75 1.69 14.98 -0.72
C VAL A 75 2.76 14.70 0.32
N VAL A 76 3.56 13.66 0.10
CA VAL A 76 4.52 13.14 1.08
C VAL A 76 5.94 13.52 0.66
N ILE A 77 6.66 14.20 1.56
CA ILE A 77 8.10 14.37 1.45
C ILE A 77 8.77 13.13 2.03
N ASP A 78 9.54 12.43 1.22
CA ASP A 78 10.34 11.29 1.67
C ASP A 78 11.65 11.74 2.34
N ASP A 79 12.65 10.88 2.47
CA ASP A 79 13.93 11.11 3.15
C ASP A 79 14.66 12.38 2.65
N CYS A 80 15.64 12.83 3.41
CA CYS A 80 16.52 13.96 3.10
C CYS A 80 15.96 15.37 3.31
N TRP A 81 14.80 15.54 3.95
CA TRP A 81 14.30 16.88 4.32
C TRP A 81 14.98 17.42 5.58
N GLN A 82 15.38 16.55 6.51
CA GLN A 82 16.04 16.87 7.79
C GLN A 82 17.56 16.83 7.67
N VAL A 83 18.27 17.60 8.52
CA VAL A 83 19.73 17.69 8.51
C VAL A 83 20.40 17.41 9.86
N SER A 84 19.77 17.77 10.96
CA SER A 84 20.36 17.67 12.32
C SER A 84 19.27 17.62 13.38
N ARG A 85 19.70 17.59 14.65
CA ARG A 85 18.86 17.96 15.79
C ARG A 85 19.46 19.21 16.45
N ASP A 86 18.61 20.07 17.02
CA ASP A 86 19.04 21.24 17.78
C ASP A 86 19.51 20.84 19.21
N GLU A 87 19.92 21.83 20.00
CA GLU A 87 20.38 21.63 21.40
C GLU A 87 19.32 21.04 22.34
N ASN A 88 18.05 21.17 21.97
CA ASN A 88 16.93 20.61 22.70
C ASN A 88 16.50 19.23 22.13
N GLY A 89 17.22 18.71 21.13
CA GLY A 89 16.93 17.44 20.47
C GLY A 89 15.83 17.51 19.41
N ASN A 90 15.27 18.70 19.09
CA ASN A 90 14.26 18.83 18.05
C ASN A 90 14.85 18.57 16.67
N ILE A 91 14.10 17.89 15.82
CA ILE A 91 14.50 17.64 14.43
C ILE A 91 14.52 18.95 13.63
N VAL A 92 15.60 19.18 12.88
CA VAL A 92 15.84 20.42 12.12
C VAL A 92 15.73 20.15 10.64
N PRO A 93 14.77 20.81 9.94
CA PRO A 93 14.70 20.79 8.47
C PRO A 93 15.92 21.47 7.83
N ASP A 94 16.22 21.10 6.59
CA ASP A 94 17.23 21.80 5.77
C ASP A 94 16.74 23.22 5.43
N ALA A 95 17.30 24.24 6.10
CA ALA A 95 16.88 25.64 5.95
C ALA A 95 17.17 26.20 4.54
N GLN A 96 18.11 25.64 3.78
CA GLN A 96 18.37 26.06 2.40
C GLN A 96 17.33 25.52 1.43
N ARG A 97 16.91 24.27 1.62
CA ARG A 97 15.92 23.61 0.77
C ARG A 97 14.48 23.89 1.19
N PHE A 98 14.23 24.16 2.47
CA PHE A 98 12.92 24.46 3.06
C PHE A 98 12.96 25.79 3.84
N PRO A 99 13.23 26.91 3.16
CA PRO A 99 13.49 28.21 3.83
C PRO A 99 12.30 28.75 4.61
N SER A 100 11.06 28.43 4.22
CA SER A 100 9.86 28.86 4.95
C SER A 100 9.50 27.94 6.12
N GLY A 101 10.21 26.83 6.28
CA GLY A 101 9.95 25.80 7.29
C GLY A 101 8.75 24.90 6.98
N MET A 102 8.71 23.74 7.68
CA MET A 102 7.73 22.67 7.40
C MET A 102 6.28 23.09 7.70
N LYS A 103 6.06 23.93 8.71
CA LYS A 103 4.69 24.42 9.02
C LYS A 103 4.12 25.23 7.85
N THR A 104 4.89 26.15 7.29
CA THR A 104 4.45 26.99 6.15
C THR A 104 4.21 26.15 4.91
N LEU A 105 5.05 25.14 4.68
CA LEU A 105 4.87 24.21 3.57
C LEU A 105 3.60 23.35 3.75
N GLY A 106 3.37 22.86 4.96
CA GLY A 106 2.14 22.15 5.31
C GLY A 106 0.89 23.00 5.08
N ASP A 107 0.90 24.26 5.51
CA ASP A 107 -0.20 25.21 5.30
C ASP A 107 -0.44 25.47 3.79
N TYR A 108 0.63 25.55 2.99
CA TYR A 108 0.48 25.67 1.54
C TYR A 108 -0.24 24.45 0.93
N ILE A 109 0.18 23.24 1.30
CA ILE A 109 -0.44 21.98 0.83
C ILE A 109 -1.92 21.93 1.26
N HIS A 110 -2.22 22.28 2.51
CA HIS A 110 -3.59 22.36 3.02
C HIS A 110 -4.42 23.41 2.27
N SER A 111 -3.84 24.55 1.87
CA SER A 111 -4.54 25.58 1.09
C SER A 111 -5.01 25.09 -0.28
N LYS A 112 -4.38 24.02 -0.82
CA LYS A 112 -4.81 23.33 -2.04
C LYS A 112 -5.90 22.28 -1.78
N GLY A 113 -6.31 22.09 -0.50
CA GLY A 113 -7.24 21.04 -0.08
C GLY A 113 -6.60 19.66 -0.16
N LEU A 114 -5.28 19.57 -0.01
CA LEU A 114 -4.47 18.36 0.06
C LEU A 114 -3.98 18.14 1.50
N LYS A 115 -3.38 16.99 1.77
CA LYS A 115 -2.86 16.58 3.06
C LYS A 115 -1.33 16.48 3.01
N PHE A 116 -0.66 16.94 4.07
CA PHE A 116 0.79 16.98 4.17
C PHE A 116 1.34 15.70 4.80
N GLY A 117 2.25 15.02 4.11
CA GLY A 117 2.98 13.86 4.60
C GLY A 117 4.46 14.11 4.76
N ILE A 118 5.08 13.38 5.69
CA ILE A 118 6.51 13.46 6.00
C ILE A 118 7.08 12.06 6.21
N TYR A 119 8.41 11.96 6.18
CA TYR A 119 9.16 10.73 6.41
C TYR A 119 10.02 10.82 7.66
N SER A 120 10.17 9.72 8.36
CA SER A 120 11.21 9.49 9.36
C SER A 120 11.60 8.00 9.41
N ASP A 121 12.38 7.62 10.40
CA ASP A 121 12.95 6.28 10.53
C ASP A 121 12.97 5.84 12.00
N ALA A 122 12.73 4.56 12.25
CA ALA A 122 12.79 3.96 13.58
C ALA A 122 14.21 3.80 14.14
N GLY A 123 15.23 3.98 13.32
CA GLY A 123 16.63 3.90 13.71
C GLY A 123 17.23 5.23 14.18
N GLU A 124 18.52 5.20 14.49
CA GLU A 124 19.31 6.39 14.79
C GLU A 124 19.44 7.32 13.59
N LYS A 125 19.46 6.72 12.38
CA LYS A 125 19.56 7.44 11.10
C LYS A 125 18.54 6.89 10.11
N THR A 126 18.13 7.73 9.18
CA THR A 126 17.34 7.35 8.02
C THR A 126 18.17 6.53 7.04
N CYS A 127 17.55 5.98 6.00
CA CYS A 127 18.24 5.21 4.97
C CYS A 127 19.27 6.05 4.21
N ALA A 128 19.02 7.37 4.05
CA ALA A 128 20.00 8.32 3.50
C ALA A 128 20.96 8.92 4.55
N GLY A 129 21.01 8.37 5.77
CA GLY A 129 21.94 8.78 6.82
C GLY A 129 21.59 10.09 7.54
N ARG A 130 20.35 10.56 7.41
CA ARG A 130 19.81 11.73 8.12
C ARG A 130 19.40 11.33 9.56
N PRO A 131 19.16 12.27 10.48
CA PRO A 131 18.67 11.91 11.82
C PRO A 131 17.34 11.13 11.76
N GLY A 132 17.33 9.94 12.36
CA GLY A 132 16.12 9.16 12.61
C GLY A 132 15.46 9.54 13.94
N SER A 133 14.35 8.89 14.28
CA SER A 133 13.54 9.20 15.47
C SER A 133 13.88 8.36 16.71
N MET A 134 14.81 7.40 16.62
CA MET A 134 15.16 6.54 17.75
C MET A 134 15.52 7.35 19.01
N GLY A 135 14.75 7.16 20.09
CA GLY A 135 14.89 7.88 21.35
C GLY A 135 14.29 9.30 21.34
N HIS A 136 13.65 9.72 20.23
CA HIS A 136 13.01 11.03 20.08
C HIS A 136 11.57 10.91 19.56
N GLU A 137 10.97 9.71 19.58
CA GLU A 137 9.69 9.42 18.95
C GLU A 137 8.58 10.39 19.40
N TYR A 138 8.45 10.63 20.71
CA TYR A 138 7.45 11.54 21.27
C TYR A 138 7.71 13.00 20.91
N GLN A 139 8.96 13.40 20.90
CA GLN A 139 9.37 14.77 20.56
C GLN A 139 9.10 15.05 19.08
N ASP A 140 9.47 14.12 18.22
CA ASP A 140 9.25 14.22 16.76
C ASP A 140 7.76 14.20 16.44
N ALA A 141 6.97 13.32 17.04
CA ALA A 141 5.51 13.26 16.85
C ALA A 141 4.83 14.57 17.23
N LEU A 142 5.23 15.20 18.36
CA LEU A 142 4.76 16.54 18.75
C LEU A 142 5.13 17.61 17.73
N MET A 143 6.32 17.54 17.15
CA MET A 143 6.77 18.46 16.11
C MET A 143 5.97 18.27 14.82
N TYR A 144 5.73 17.01 14.39
CA TYR A 144 4.90 16.71 13.23
C TYR A 144 3.46 17.23 13.40
N ALA A 145 2.88 17.04 14.58
CA ALA A 145 1.56 17.61 14.90
C ALA A 145 1.54 19.14 14.82
N LYS A 146 2.56 19.84 15.33
CA LYS A 146 2.71 21.31 15.23
C LYS A 146 2.85 21.78 13.78
N TRP A 147 3.50 21.01 12.92
CA TRP A 147 3.64 21.33 11.48
C TRP A 147 2.39 21.01 10.67
N GLY A 148 1.41 20.33 11.27
CA GLY A 148 0.17 19.98 10.59
C GLY A 148 0.32 18.74 9.70
N VAL A 149 1.24 17.83 10.02
CA VAL A 149 1.42 16.57 9.29
C VAL A 149 0.17 15.70 9.41
N ASP A 150 -0.23 15.07 8.30
CA ASP A 150 -1.39 14.19 8.19
C ASP A 150 -1.01 12.73 7.85
N TYR A 151 0.25 12.49 7.47
CA TYR A 151 0.76 11.18 7.07
C TYR A 151 2.23 11.06 7.45
N LEU A 152 2.62 9.99 8.12
CA LEU A 152 4.01 9.67 8.45
C LEU A 152 4.40 8.35 7.80
N LYS A 153 5.38 8.37 6.85
CA LYS A 153 6.12 7.18 6.44
C LYS A 153 7.27 6.97 7.43
N TYR A 154 7.34 5.79 8.03
CA TYR A 154 8.29 5.48 9.09
C TYR A 154 9.10 4.23 8.73
N ASP A 155 10.36 4.43 8.41
CA ASP A 155 11.27 3.44 7.85
C ASP A 155 12.02 2.64 8.92
N TRP A 156 12.92 1.73 8.48
CA TRP A 156 13.55 0.72 9.34
C TRP A 156 15.08 0.66 9.22
N CYS A 157 15.73 1.69 8.65
CA CYS A 157 17.19 1.73 8.50
C CYS A 157 17.88 2.00 9.85
N HIS A 158 19.11 1.54 10.00
CA HIS A 158 19.97 1.81 11.18
C HIS A 158 19.30 1.53 12.55
N THR A 159 18.42 0.54 12.62
CA THR A 159 17.68 0.14 13.83
C THR A 159 18.49 -0.75 14.77
N GLY A 160 19.66 -1.25 14.32
CA GLY A 160 20.49 -2.16 15.14
C GLY A 160 19.76 -3.46 15.47
N LYS A 161 19.54 -3.70 16.75
CA LYS A 161 18.87 -4.91 17.27
C LYS A 161 17.47 -4.65 17.82
N ARG A 162 16.82 -3.51 17.43
CA ARG A 162 15.46 -3.20 17.90
C ARG A 162 14.48 -4.27 17.45
N ASN A 163 13.47 -4.51 18.27
CA ASN A 163 12.29 -5.26 17.88
C ASN A 163 11.37 -4.34 17.06
N ALA A 164 10.90 -4.79 15.90
CA ALA A 164 10.09 -3.98 15.01
C ALA A 164 8.74 -3.62 15.63
N GLU A 165 8.01 -4.59 16.18
CA GLU A 165 6.72 -4.38 16.82
C GLU A 165 6.79 -3.36 17.96
N GLU A 166 7.81 -3.45 18.83
CA GLU A 166 8.04 -2.51 19.93
C GLU A 166 8.36 -1.09 19.42
N ALA A 167 9.22 -0.97 18.41
CA ALA A 167 9.64 0.31 17.86
C ALA A 167 8.48 1.05 17.15
N TYR A 168 7.70 0.34 16.35
CA TYR A 168 6.52 0.91 15.69
C TYR A 168 5.39 1.22 16.67
N SER A 169 5.18 0.38 17.71
CA SER A 169 4.25 0.66 18.79
C SER A 169 4.64 1.92 19.58
N THR A 170 5.93 2.16 19.80
CA THR A 170 6.43 3.38 20.45
C THR A 170 6.06 4.62 19.62
N MET A 171 6.27 4.60 18.31
CA MET A 171 5.89 5.74 17.45
C MET A 171 4.37 5.91 17.36
N ARG A 172 3.59 4.80 17.26
CA ARG A 172 2.11 4.85 17.34
C ARG A 172 1.65 5.59 18.61
N ASP A 173 2.20 5.23 19.76
CA ASP A 173 1.82 5.83 21.04
C ASP A 173 2.24 7.30 21.12
N ALA A 174 3.40 7.65 20.53
CA ALA A 174 3.86 9.02 20.39
C ALA A 174 2.93 9.86 19.50
N LEU A 175 2.51 9.35 18.36
CA LEU A 175 1.55 10.01 17.47
C LEU A 175 0.19 10.20 18.15
N LYS A 176 -0.28 9.20 18.88
CA LYS A 176 -1.51 9.31 19.67
C LYS A 176 -1.40 10.39 20.74
N ALA A 177 -0.29 10.43 21.47
CA ALA A 177 -0.03 11.44 22.50
C ALA A 177 0.11 12.87 21.94
N ALA A 178 0.56 13.01 20.69
CA ALA A 178 0.65 14.30 20.01
C ALA A 178 -0.72 14.92 19.69
N GLY A 179 -1.80 14.12 19.71
CA GLY A 179 -3.18 14.57 19.62
C GLY A 179 -3.66 14.99 18.23
N ARG A 180 -2.83 14.85 17.19
CA ARG A 180 -3.24 15.05 15.79
C ARG A 180 -3.47 13.70 15.12
N PRO A 181 -4.58 13.51 14.37
CA PRO A 181 -4.78 12.31 13.59
C PRO A 181 -3.81 12.28 12.40
N ILE A 182 -2.85 11.34 12.44
CA ILE A 182 -1.80 11.14 11.44
C ILE A 182 -1.90 9.71 10.93
N VAL A 183 -2.02 9.51 9.61
CA VAL A 183 -1.93 8.18 8.99
C VAL A 183 -0.52 7.65 9.21
N PHE A 184 -0.42 6.47 9.80
CA PHE A 184 0.86 5.84 10.12
C PHE A 184 1.18 4.73 9.12
N SER A 185 2.19 4.98 8.28
CA SER A 185 2.70 4.07 7.25
C SER A 185 4.02 3.47 7.69
N MET A 186 4.02 2.16 7.93
CA MET A 186 5.17 1.43 8.43
C MET A 186 5.96 0.79 7.29
N CYS A 187 7.29 0.93 7.31
CA CYS A 187 8.16 0.55 6.20
C CYS A 187 9.37 -0.29 6.68
N GLU A 188 9.11 -1.52 7.16
CA GLU A 188 10.15 -2.49 7.52
C GLU A 188 10.34 -3.61 6.47
N TRP A 189 9.88 -3.34 5.24
CA TRP A 189 10.05 -4.16 4.04
C TRP A 189 9.50 -5.59 4.14
N GLY A 190 8.56 -5.87 5.05
CA GLY A 190 7.99 -7.20 5.27
C GLY A 190 8.90 -8.17 6.04
N THR A 191 10.06 -7.71 6.52
CA THR A 191 11.08 -8.58 7.15
C THR A 191 10.61 -9.19 8.46
N ALA A 192 9.84 -8.43 9.25
CA ALA A 192 9.22 -8.88 10.50
C ALA A 192 7.78 -9.39 10.32
N LYS A 193 7.32 -9.57 9.07
CA LYS A 193 5.94 -10.00 8.74
C LYS A 193 4.88 -9.13 9.41
N PRO A 194 4.85 -7.81 9.13
CA PRO A 194 4.01 -6.85 9.83
C PRO A 194 2.51 -7.18 9.70
N TRP A 195 2.08 -7.87 8.66
CA TRP A 195 0.69 -8.34 8.51
C TRP A 195 0.22 -9.23 9.66
N LEU A 196 1.12 -9.83 10.47
CA LEU A 196 0.75 -10.68 11.59
C LEU A 196 0.47 -9.91 12.89
N TRP A 197 1.02 -8.66 13.03
CA TRP A 197 0.94 -7.91 14.28
C TRP A 197 0.56 -6.42 14.12
N ALA A 198 0.68 -5.86 12.93
CA ALA A 198 0.63 -4.41 12.76
C ALA A 198 -0.78 -3.81 12.63
N ALA A 199 -1.83 -4.61 12.58
CA ALA A 199 -3.19 -4.13 12.35
C ALA A 199 -3.67 -3.11 13.41
N ASP A 200 -3.23 -3.24 14.66
CA ASP A 200 -3.51 -2.30 15.75
C ASP A 200 -2.41 -1.24 15.96
N THR A 201 -1.38 -1.26 15.11
CA THR A 201 -0.20 -0.40 15.23
C THR A 201 -0.16 0.69 14.17
N GLY A 202 -0.42 0.36 12.92
CA GLY A 202 -0.38 1.29 11.80
C GLY A 202 -1.54 1.15 10.83
N ASN A 203 -1.71 2.14 9.97
CA ASN A 203 -2.78 2.14 8.97
C ASN A 203 -2.40 1.40 7.69
N LEU A 204 -1.13 1.22 7.41
CA LEU A 204 -0.59 0.44 6.31
C LEU A 204 0.84 0.01 6.65
N TRP A 205 1.28 -1.07 6.01
CA TRP A 205 2.62 -1.62 6.21
C TRP A 205 3.19 -2.22 4.93
N ARG A 206 4.45 -1.93 4.66
CA ARG A 206 5.20 -2.53 3.55
C ARG A 206 5.27 -4.05 3.71
N THR A 207 4.94 -4.75 2.64
CA THR A 207 4.96 -6.22 2.60
C THR A 207 6.21 -6.80 1.93
N THR A 208 6.98 -5.94 1.25
CA THR A 208 8.14 -6.33 0.42
C THR A 208 9.27 -5.31 0.51
N GLY A 209 10.44 -5.66 0.00
CA GLY A 209 11.49 -4.69 -0.37
C GLY A 209 10.98 -3.65 -1.37
N ASP A 210 11.85 -2.68 -1.71
CA ASP A 210 11.48 -1.54 -2.55
C ASP A 210 11.21 -1.95 -3.98
N ILE A 211 10.22 -1.27 -4.61
CA ILE A 211 9.93 -1.40 -6.03
C ILE A 211 10.94 -0.59 -6.86
N HIS A 212 11.23 -1.05 -8.07
CA HIS A 212 11.84 -0.25 -9.11
C HIS A 212 11.04 -0.31 -10.40
N ASP A 213 11.24 0.67 -11.28
CA ASP A 213 10.46 0.86 -12.51
C ASP A 213 10.82 -0.17 -13.59
N HIS A 214 10.50 -1.45 -13.32
CA HIS A 214 10.66 -2.59 -14.22
C HIS A 214 9.51 -3.57 -14.06
N TRP A 215 9.19 -4.24 -15.16
CA TRP A 215 8.15 -5.27 -15.20
C TRP A 215 8.45 -6.43 -14.25
N GLU A 216 9.67 -6.98 -14.32
CA GLU A 216 10.16 -8.08 -13.48
C GLU A 216 11.67 -7.97 -13.28
N GLY A 217 12.22 -8.77 -12.36
CA GLY A 217 13.65 -8.85 -12.05
C GLY A 217 14.05 -8.05 -10.82
N LYS A 218 15.29 -8.25 -10.41
CA LYS A 218 15.87 -7.62 -9.22
C LYS A 218 16.99 -6.69 -9.61
N GLN A 219 17.02 -5.51 -9.01
CA GLN A 219 18.11 -4.55 -9.15
C GLN A 219 18.88 -4.46 -7.85
N GLU A 220 20.15 -4.85 -7.86
CA GLU A 220 21.03 -4.71 -6.69
C GLU A 220 21.34 -3.23 -6.40
N TYR A 221 21.28 -2.84 -5.15
CA TYR A 221 21.73 -1.52 -4.73
C TYR A 221 23.25 -1.42 -4.80
N LYS A 222 23.77 -0.29 -5.31
CA LYS A 222 25.22 -0.05 -5.50
C LYS A 222 26.07 -0.14 -4.20
N ASN A 223 25.45 -0.10 -3.04
CA ASN A 223 26.06 -0.12 -1.71
C ASN A 223 25.93 -1.48 -0.99
N GLY A 224 25.57 -2.57 -1.70
CA GLY A 224 25.55 -3.94 -1.15
C GLY A 224 24.37 -4.24 -0.23
N GLY A 225 23.30 -3.43 -0.25
CA GLY A 225 22.01 -3.74 0.36
C GLY A 225 21.18 -4.73 -0.47
N CYS A 226 20.05 -5.18 0.07
CA CYS A 226 19.12 -6.01 -0.69
C CYS A 226 18.52 -5.23 -1.89
N CYS A 227 18.00 -5.99 -2.82
CA CYS A 227 17.62 -5.58 -4.15
C CYS A 227 16.26 -4.86 -4.18
N ALA A 228 16.12 -3.84 -5.01
CA ALA A 228 14.81 -3.41 -5.48
C ALA A 228 14.19 -4.48 -6.39
N LEU A 229 12.88 -4.62 -6.36
CA LEU A 229 12.11 -5.67 -7.02
C LEU A 229 11.30 -5.10 -8.18
N GLY A 230 11.18 -5.84 -9.27
CA GLY A 230 10.24 -5.55 -10.33
C GLY A 230 8.78 -5.74 -9.89
N MET A 231 7.86 -5.14 -10.63
CA MET A 231 6.44 -5.12 -10.30
C MET A 231 5.86 -6.54 -10.13
N LEU A 232 6.19 -7.49 -11.01
CA LEU A 232 5.72 -8.86 -10.92
C LEU A 232 6.30 -9.64 -9.75
N ASP A 233 7.57 -9.38 -9.39
CA ASP A 233 8.20 -10.00 -8.21
C ASP A 233 7.45 -9.58 -6.93
N ILE A 234 7.07 -8.30 -6.85
CA ILE A 234 6.28 -7.77 -5.72
C ILE A 234 4.87 -8.37 -5.74
N LEU A 235 4.22 -8.44 -6.90
CA LEU A 235 2.88 -9.02 -7.05
C LEU A 235 2.83 -10.46 -6.52
N ASP A 236 3.82 -11.28 -6.85
CA ASP A 236 3.86 -12.67 -6.39
C ASP A 236 3.99 -12.79 -4.86
N LEU A 237 4.63 -11.82 -4.21
CA LEU A 237 4.73 -11.76 -2.75
C LEU A 237 3.43 -11.30 -2.06
N GLN A 238 2.42 -10.81 -2.81
CA GLN A 238 1.11 -10.45 -2.24
C GLN A 238 0.16 -11.65 -2.11
N VAL A 239 0.47 -12.77 -2.74
CA VAL A 239 -0.38 -13.97 -2.72
C VAL A 239 -0.44 -14.55 -1.31
N GLY A 240 -1.66 -14.70 -0.77
CA GLY A 240 -1.90 -15.21 0.58
C GLY A 240 -1.93 -14.12 1.66
N LEU A 241 -1.75 -12.83 1.30
CA LEU A 241 -1.84 -11.72 2.25
C LEU A 241 -3.23 -11.07 2.31
N GLU A 242 -4.17 -11.49 1.48
CA GLU A 242 -5.47 -10.85 1.30
C GLU A 242 -6.33 -10.80 2.57
N SER A 243 -6.15 -11.74 3.49
CA SER A 243 -6.91 -11.79 4.74
C SER A 243 -6.44 -10.81 5.81
N PHE A 244 -5.27 -10.19 5.62
CA PHE A 244 -4.66 -9.29 6.60
C PHE A 244 -4.98 -7.83 6.34
N ALA A 245 -5.48 -7.49 5.13
CA ALA A 245 -5.87 -6.14 4.79
C ALA A 245 -7.38 -5.90 4.97
N GLY A 246 -7.73 -4.69 5.37
CA GLY A 246 -9.10 -4.25 5.54
C GLY A 246 -9.22 -2.76 5.88
N PRO A 247 -10.44 -2.23 6.09
CA PRO A 247 -10.64 -0.84 6.44
C PRO A 247 -9.80 -0.40 7.64
N GLY A 248 -8.98 0.64 7.46
CA GLY A 248 -8.09 1.18 8.48
C GLY A 248 -6.71 0.53 8.56
N HIS A 249 -6.45 -0.58 7.82
CA HIS A 249 -5.17 -1.30 7.85
C HIS A 249 -4.92 -2.05 6.52
N TRP A 250 -3.84 -1.70 5.81
CA TRP A 250 -3.63 -2.11 4.43
C TRP A 250 -2.24 -2.73 4.21
N ASN A 251 -2.19 -3.81 3.41
CA ASN A 251 -0.96 -4.29 2.82
C ASN A 251 -0.45 -3.26 1.80
N ASP A 252 0.81 -2.89 1.89
CA ASP A 252 1.46 -1.92 1.03
C ASP A 252 2.56 -2.62 0.21
N PRO A 253 2.31 -2.90 -1.08
CA PRO A 253 3.30 -3.49 -1.99
C PRO A 253 4.29 -2.45 -2.54
N ASP A 254 4.38 -1.27 -1.94
CA ASP A 254 5.12 -0.11 -2.35
C ASP A 254 4.41 0.80 -3.38
N MET A 255 5.06 1.86 -3.75
CA MET A 255 4.57 2.97 -4.56
C MET A 255 4.27 2.58 -6.02
N LEU A 256 3.56 3.46 -6.70
CA LEU A 256 3.33 3.35 -8.13
C LEU A 256 4.53 3.94 -8.90
N GLU A 257 5.08 3.15 -9.82
CA GLU A 257 6.14 3.58 -10.76
C GLU A 257 5.58 4.17 -12.07
N VAL A 258 4.27 4.30 -12.17
CA VAL A 258 3.57 4.75 -13.38
C VAL A 258 4.09 6.09 -13.87
N GLY A 259 4.73 6.09 -15.05
CA GLY A 259 5.25 7.29 -15.70
C GLY A 259 6.72 7.62 -15.38
N ASN A 260 7.47 6.75 -14.71
CA ASN A 260 8.91 6.93 -14.46
C ASN A 260 9.81 6.59 -15.66
N GLY A 261 9.32 5.79 -16.63
CA GLY A 261 9.94 5.58 -17.94
C GLY A 261 10.62 4.23 -18.15
N GLY A 262 10.57 3.30 -17.17
CA GLY A 262 11.18 1.97 -17.24
C GLY A 262 10.26 0.87 -17.74
N MET A 263 8.94 1.13 -17.79
CA MET A 263 7.92 0.19 -18.27
C MET A 263 7.15 0.76 -19.47
N THR A 264 6.53 -0.11 -20.25
CA THR A 264 5.63 0.25 -21.36
C THR A 264 4.28 0.73 -20.84
N SER A 265 3.47 1.36 -21.70
CA SER A 265 2.09 1.80 -21.33
C SER A 265 1.20 0.61 -20.89
N ASN A 266 1.34 -0.57 -21.51
CA ASN A 266 0.61 -1.77 -21.09
C ASN A 266 1.04 -2.23 -19.69
N GLU A 267 2.32 -2.23 -19.40
CA GLU A 267 2.87 -2.59 -18.09
C GLU A 267 2.46 -1.59 -17.02
N TYR A 268 2.48 -0.27 -17.31
CA TYR A 268 1.95 0.74 -16.39
C TYR A 268 0.45 0.60 -16.10
N ARG A 269 -0.34 0.29 -17.15
CA ARG A 269 -1.77 0.00 -17.00
C ARG A 269 -1.98 -1.25 -16.15
N ALA A 270 -1.17 -2.29 -16.36
CA ALA A 270 -1.20 -3.51 -15.55
C ALA A 270 -0.81 -3.23 -14.09
N HIS A 271 0.28 -2.50 -13.86
CA HIS A 271 0.75 -2.10 -12.53
C HIS A 271 -0.34 -1.36 -11.75
N PHE A 272 -0.92 -0.30 -12.32
CA PHE A 272 -1.99 0.47 -11.70
C PHE A 272 -3.22 -0.38 -11.38
N SER A 273 -3.63 -1.22 -12.34
CA SER A 273 -4.79 -2.12 -12.18
C SER A 273 -4.59 -3.15 -11.07
N LEU A 274 -3.39 -3.72 -10.99
CA LEU A 274 -3.03 -4.70 -9.96
C LEU A 274 -3.01 -4.06 -8.57
N TRP A 275 -2.38 -2.89 -8.40
CA TRP A 275 -2.45 -2.17 -7.13
C TRP A 275 -3.88 -1.79 -6.75
N ALA A 276 -4.70 -1.41 -7.74
CA ALA A 276 -6.11 -1.10 -7.49
C ALA A 276 -6.92 -2.32 -7.02
N ILE A 277 -6.77 -3.47 -7.67
CA ILE A 277 -7.53 -4.66 -7.27
C ILE A 277 -7.02 -5.26 -5.96
N LEU A 278 -5.73 -5.10 -5.66
CA LEU A 278 -5.13 -5.48 -4.37
C LEU A 278 -5.58 -4.60 -3.20
N ALA A 279 -6.36 -3.53 -3.44
CA ALA A 279 -6.66 -2.52 -2.43
C ALA A 279 -5.39 -1.96 -1.78
N ALA A 280 -4.32 -1.85 -2.56
CA ALA A 280 -3.06 -1.27 -2.13
C ALA A 280 -3.14 0.26 -2.06
N PRO A 281 -2.33 0.93 -1.25
CA PRO A 281 -2.17 2.38 -1.34
C PRO A 281 -1.79 2.80 -2.76
N LEU A 282 -2.46 3.81 -3.31
CA LEU A 282 -2.14 4.37 -4.62
C LEU A 282 -1.29 5.63 -4.45
N ILE A 283 0.00 5.43 -4.14
CA ILE A 283 0.97 6.51 -3.94
C ILE A 283 1.84 6.63 -5.18
N ALA A 284 1.59 7.66 -6.00
CA ALA A 284 2.37 7.94 -7.20
C ALA A 284 3.79 8.39 -6.87
N GLY A 285 4.78 7.98 -7.67
CA GLY A 285 6.20 8.30 -7.47
C GLY A 285 6.84 9.08 -8.62
N ASN A 286 6.05 9.54 -9.61
CA ASN A 286 6.53 10.21 -10.82
C ASN A 286 6.53 11.76 -10.71
N ASP A 287 7.00 12.44 -11.76
CA ASP A 287 6.92 13.89 -11.89
C ASP A 287 5.52 14.31 -12.38
N LEU A 288 4.75 14.97 -11.53
CA LEU A 288 3.37 15.36 -11.82
C LEU A 288 3.22 16.62 -12.68
N ARG A 289 4.31 17.35 -12.94
CA ARG A 289 4.26 18.67 -13.62
C ARG A 289 3.93 18.57 -15.10
N ASN A 290 4.44 17.53 -15.77
CA ASN A 290 4.37 17.37 -17.23
C ASN A 290 4.12 15.90 -17.59
N MET A 291 3.08 15.31 -17.02
CA MET A 291 2.70 13.92 -17.33
C MET A 291 2.22 13.80 -18.78
N ALA A 292 2.67 12.76 -19.49
CA ALA A 292 2.10 12.38 -20.78
C ALA A 292 0.59 12.10 -20.63
N PRO A 293 -0.22 12.38 -21.65
CA PRO A 293 -1.68 12.18 -21.56
C PRO A 293 -2.09 10.77 -21.12
N GLU A 294 -1.40 9.74 -21.63
CA GLU A 294 -1.64 8.34 -21.27
C GLU A 294 -1.35 8.03 -19.80
N ILE A 295 -0.27 8.62 -19.23
CA ILE A 295 0.07 8.45 -17.80
C ILE A 295 -0.99 9.13 -16.93
N LYS A 296 -1.44 10.31 -17.33
CA LYS A 296 -2.53 11.01 -16.66
C LYS A 296 -3.82 10.18 -16.70
N GLU A 297 -4.17 9.61 -17.86
CA GLU A 297 -5.32 8.72 -18.02
C GLU A 297 -5.24 7.52 -17.07
N ILE A 298 -4.09 6.86 -17.01
CA ILE A 298 -3.88 5.71 -16.11
C ILE A 298 -4.12 6.12 -14.66
N LEU A 299 -3.42 7.17 -14.18
CA LEU A 299 -3.48 7.60 -12.78
C LEU A 299 -4.85 8.19 -12.38
N THR A 300 -5.69 8.59 -13.33
CA THR A 300 -6.99 9.23 -13.04
C THR A 300 -8.19 8.41 -13.50
N ASN A 301 -8.03 7.14 -13.90
CA ASN A 301 -9.15 6.27 -14.27
C ASN A 301 -10.05 6.01 -13.05
N ARG A 302 -11.19 6.71 -13.01
CA ARG A 302 -12.12 6.69 -11.86
C ARG A 302 -12.76 5.33 -11.64
N GLU A 303 -12.95 4.51 -12.67
CA GLU A 303 -13.58 3.20 -12.54
C GLU A 303 -12.62 2.19 -11.93
N VAL A 304 -11.35 2.22 -12.31
CA VAL A 304 -10.30 1.40 -11.68
C VAL A 304 -10.03 1.87 -10.25
N ILE A 305 -9.99 3.19 -10.02
CA ILE A 305 -9.88 3.77 -8.67
C ILE A 305 -11.06 3.34 -7.79
N ALA A 306 -12.29 3.30 -8.32
CA ALA A 306 -13.46 2.85 -7.56
C ALA A 306 -13.33 1.40 -7.07
N VAL A 307 -12.65 0.53 -7.82
CA VAL A 307 -12.32 -0.83 -7.36
C VAL A 307 -11.36 -0.80 -6.17
N ASN A 308 -10.35 0.09 -6.20
CA ASN A 308 -9.41 0.27 -5.07
C ASN A 308 -10.14 0.81 -3.83
N GLN A 309 -10.99 1.80 -4.02
CA GLN A 309 -11.67 2.55 -2.97
C GLN A 309 -13.03 1.91 -2.55
N ASP A 310 -13.31 0.69 -3.00
CA ASP A 310 -14.54 -0.01 -2.61
C ASP A 310 -14.63 -0.20 -1.10
N ALA A 311 -15.74 0.24 -0.51
CA ALA A 311 -15.92 0.33 0.94
C ALA A 311 -16.02 -1.06 1.65
N LEU A 312 -16.11 -2.18 0.91
CA LEU A 312 -15.95 -3.50 1.50
C LEU A 312 -14.51 -3.73 1.97
N GLY A 313 -13.53 -3.01 1.39
CA GLY A 313 -12.13 -3.01 1.80
C GLY A 313 -11.45 -4.36 1.64
N ARG A 314 -11.74 -5.10 0.59
CA ARG A 314 -11.12 -6.41 0.35
C ARG A 314 -9.99 -6.32 -0.65
N GLN A 315 -8.88 -6.98 -0.32
CA GLN A 315 -7.81 -7.26 -1.26
C GLN A 315 -8.20 -8.43 -2.15
N ALA A 316 -7.82 -8.41 -3.44
CA ALA A 316 -8.07 -9.51 -4.35
C ALA A 316 -7.16 -10.71 -4.06
N SER A 317 -7.70 -11.90 -4.32
CA SER A 317 -6.93 -13.15 -4.38
C SER A 317 -6.63 -13.52 -5.83
N ARG A 318 -5.49 -14.17 -6.06
CA ARG A 318 -5.21 -14.85 -7.31
C ARG A 318 -6.02 -16.15 -7.35
N VAL A 319 -7.15 -16.13 -8.06
CA VAL A 319 -8.11 -17.24 -8.06
C VAL A 319 -7.79 -18.32 -9.11
N TRP A 320 -6.92 -17.99 -10.07
CA TRP A 320 -6.47 -18.95 -11.09
C TRP A 320 -5.13 -18.51 -11.70
N LYS A 321 -4.27 -19.48 -12.01
CA LYS A 321 -3.00 -19.29 -12.73
C LYS A 321 -2.66 -20.52 -13.55
N VAL A 322 -2.34 -20.34 -14.84
CA VAL A 322 -1.75 -21.36 -15.73
C VAL A 322 -0.67 -20.70 -16.59
N GLY A 323 0.56 -21.12 -16.42
CA GLY A 323 1.70 -20.48 -17.08
C GLY A 323 1.76 -18.98 -16.74
N ASP A 324 1.76 -18.14 -17.78
CA ASP A 324 1.84 -16.68 -17.67
C ASP A 324 0.47 -16.00 -17.55
N LEU A 325 -0.62 -16.78 -17.51
CA LEU A 325 -1.98 -16.26 -17.47
C LEU A 325 -2.56 -16.38 -16.06
N GLU A 326 -3.12 -15.27 -15.55
CA GLU A 326 -3.67 -15.21 -14.21
C GLU A 326 -5.05 -14.54 -14.18
N ILE A 327 -5.86 -14.94 -13.19
CA ILE A 327 -7.12 -14.29 -12.84
C ILE A 327 -7.04 -13.86 -11.38
N TRP A 328 -7.24 -12.56 -11.15
CA TRP A 328 -7.37 -11.96 -9.83
C TRP A 328 -8.80 -11.49 -9.62
N ALA A 329 -9.37 -11.72 -8.46
CA ALA A 329 -10.74 -11.31 -8.18
C ALA A 329 -10.95 -10.93 -6.72
N LYS A 330 -11.88 -9.99 -6.50
CA LYS A 330 -12.38 -9.64 -5.17
C LYS A 330 -13.87 -9.35 -5.18
N PRO A 331 -14.59 -9.57 -4.07
CA PRO A 331 -15.96 -9.09 -3.90
C PRO A 331 -15.98 -7.57 -3.77
N LEU A 332 -17.08 -6.96 -4.23
CA LEU A 332 -17.38 -5.54 -4.07
C LEU A 332 -18.59 -5.36 -3.13
N LYS A 333 -18.70 -4.18 -2.53
CA LYS A 333 -19.77 -3.85 -1.58
C LYS A 333 -21.18 -4.00 -2.17
N ASP A 334 -21.32 -3.79 -3.48
CA ASP A 334 -22.60 -3.89 -4.20
C ASP A 334 -23.02 -5.34 -4.55
N GLY A 335 -22.25 -6.33 -4.11
CA GLY A 335 -22.48 -7.76 -4.39
C GLY A 335 -21.85 -8.25 -5.68
N GLY A 336 -21.28 -7.36 -6.51
CA GLY A 336 -20.51 -7.71 -7.69
C GLY A 336 -19.13 -8.28 -7.38
N ARG A 337 -18.37 -8.51 -8.44
CA ARG A 337 -16.94 -8.86 -8.39
C ARG A 337 -16.15 -7.90 -9.26
N ALA A 338 -15.01 -7.43 -8.79
CA ALA A 338 -13.94 -6.93 -9.65
C ALA A 338 -13.07 -8.12 -10.07
N VAL A 339 -12.77 -8.19 -11.35
CA VAL A 339 -11.99 -9.27 -11.97
C VAL A 339 -10.93 -8.65 -12.85
N LEU A 340 -9.69 -9.11 -12.69
CA LEU A 340 -8.54 -8.70 -13.49
C LEU A 340 -7.94 -9.95 -14.15
N LEU A 341 -7.81 -9.90 -15.47
CA LEU A 341 -7.11 -10.89 -16.29
C LEU A 341 -5.73 -10.35 -16.57
N LEU A 342 -4.68 -11.05 -16.16
CA LEU A 342 -3.28 -10.69 -16.38
C LEU A 342 -2.63 -11.65 -17.35
N ASN A 343 -1.97 -11.11 -18.36
CA ASN A 343 -1.07 -11.84 -19.25
C ASN A 343 0.38 -11.37 -19.04
N ARG A 344 1.21 -12.21 -18.42
CA ARG A 344 2.64 -11.97 -18.23
C ARG A 344 3.47 -12.30 -19.46
N GLY A 345 2.89 -13.03 -20.41
CA GLY A 345 3.58 -13.55 -21.58
C GLY A 345 3.85 -12.51 -22.66
N ALA A 346 4.78 -12.82 -23.56
CA ALA A 346 5.26 -11.92 -24.62
C ALA A 346 4.32 -11.82 -25.84
N SER A 347 3.16 -12.49 -25.85
CA SER A 347 2.17 -12.43 -26.93
C SER A 347 0.75 -12.35 -26.39
N GLU A 348 -0.16 -11.77 -27.19
CA GLU A 348 -1.59 -11.75 -26.85
C GLU A 348 -2.12 -13.16 -26.57
N ALA A 349 -2.95 -13.31 -25.54
CA ALA A 349 -3.58 -14.56 -25.17
C ALA A 349 -5.04 -14.36 -24.76
N GLU A 350 -5.89 -15.37 -25.03
CA GLU A 350 -7.26 -15.38 -24.55
C GLU A 350 -7.32 -15.97 -23.12
N ILE A 351 -7.97 -15.24 -22.21
CA ILE A 351 -8.22 -15.71 -20.84
C ILE A 351 -9.74 -15.82 -20.64
N SER A 352 -10.19 -16.99 -20.18
CA SER A 352 -11.59 -17.26 -19.84
C SER A 352 -11.78 -17.35 -18.33
N VAL A 353 -12.80 -16.66 -17.80
CA VAL A 353 -13.21 -16.66 -16.39
C VAL A 353 -14.54 -17.40 -16.27
N PRO A 354 -14.57 -18.68 -15.91
CA PRO A 354 -15.81 -19.36 -15.52
C PRO A 354 -16.41 -18.71 -14.28
N TRP A 355 -17.74 -18.59 -14.22
CA TRP A 355 -18.40 -18.01 -13.05
C TRP A 355 -18.14 -18.79 -11.77
N THR A 356 -17.89 -20.08 -11.85
CA THR A 356 -17.55 -20.94 -10.71
C THR A 356 -16.26 -20.50 -10.00
N VAL A 357 -15.28 -19.94 -10.73
CA VAL A 357 -14.04 -19.38 -10.17
C VAL A 357 -14.32 -18.14 -9.31
N LEU A 358 -15.40 -17.41 -9.62
CA LEU A 358 -15.85 -16.24 -8.86
C LEU A 358 -16.82 -16.57 -7.72
N GLY A 359 -17.12 -17.86 -7.52
CA GLY A 359 -18.11 -18.33 -6.55
C GLY A 359 -19.56 -18.14 -7.01
N TYR A 360 -19.80 -17.99 -8.32
CA TYR A 360 -21.13 -17.89 -8.90
C TYR A 360 -21.58 -19.22 -9.54
N PRO A 361 -22.91 -19.48 -9.62
CA PRO A 361 -23.44 -20.65 -10.32
C PRO A 361 -23.08 -20.59 -11.82
N GLU A 362 -22.82 -21.76 -12.42
CA GLU A 362 -22.46 -21.88 -13.85
C GLU A 362 -23.52 -21.31 -14.79
N HIS A 363 -24.81 -21.46 -14.45
CA HIS A 363 -25.92 -20.96 -15.26
C HIS A 363 -26.25 -19.49 -15.08
N LEU A 364 -25.54 -18.78 -14.19
CA LEU A 364 -25.76 -17.36 -13.93
C LEU A 364 -25.55 -16.54 -15.20
N SER A 365 -26.46 -15.59 -15.45
CA SER A 365 -26.28 -14.53 -16.45
C SER A 365 -25.94 -13.24 -15.71
N ALA A 366 -24.73 -12.72 -15.91
CA ALA A 366 -24.20 -11.55 -15.23
C ALA A 366 -23.86 -10.44 -16.23
N SER A 367 -24.05 -9.19 -15.82
CA SER A 367 -23.63 -8.01 -16.58
C SER A 367 -22.12 -7.81 -16.40
N VAL A 368 -21.43 -7.48 -17.50
CA VAL A 368 -19.99 -7.26 -17.52
C VAL A 368 -19.71 -5.86 -18.03
N ARG A 369 -18.86 -5.09 -17.30
CA ARG A 369 -18.40 -3.76 -17.70
C ARG A 369 -16.88 -3.73 -17.74
N ASP A 370 -16.31 -3.28 -18.86
CA ASP A 370 -14.88 -3.01 -19.00
C ASP A 370 -14.54 -1.64 -18.39
N LEU A 371 -13.58 -1.62 -17.48
CA LEU A 371 -13.22 -0.41 -16.71
C LEU A 371 -12.18 0.47 -17.39
N TRP A 372 -11.46 -0.06 -18.39
CA TRP A 372 -10.52 0.72 -19.18
C TRP A 372 -11.18 1.32 -20.43
N GLU A 373 -12.05 0.54 -21.08
CA GLU A 373 -12.81 0.99 -22.23
C GLU A 373 -14.06 1.78 -21.84
N HIS A 374 -14.37 1.88 -20.52
CA HIS A 374 -15.58 2.52 -19.99
C HIS A 374 -16.87 2.03 -20.63
N LYS A 375 -16.91 0.73 -20.96
CA LYS A 375 -17.94 0.14 -21.82
C LYS A 375 -18.68 -1.00 -21.13
N ASP A 376 -20.02 -0.97 -21.24
CA ASP A 376 -20.84 -2.13 -20.90
C ASP A 376 -20.75 -3.16 -22.02
N LEU A 377 -20.30 -4.37 -21.66
CA LEU A 377 -20.14 -5.51 -22.59
C LEU A 377 -21.40 -6.36 -22.70
N GLY A 378 -22.47 -5.96 -21.98
CA GLY A 378 -23.73 -6.70 -21.92
C GLY A 378 -23.73 -7.85 -20.92
N LYS A 379 -24.62 -8.83 -21.11
CA LYS A 379 -24.74 -10.01 -20.24
C LYS A 379 -23.99 -11.18 -20.83
N SER A 380 -23.28 -11.91 -19.95
CA SER A 380 -22.61 -13.17 -20.26
C SER A 380 -23.11 -14.28 -19.35
N THR A 381 -23.29 -15.49 -19.87
CA THR A 381 -23.76 -16.65 -19.12
C THR A 381 -22.64 -17.67 -18.97
N GLY A 382 -22.43 -18.14 -17.75
CA GLY A 382 -21.46 -19.19 -17.43
C GLY A 382 -20.01 -18.76 -17.37
N LYS A 383 -19.58 -17.81 -18.21
CA LYS A 383 -18.19 -17.31 -18.26
C LYS A 383 -18.09 -15.94 -18.95
N PHE A 384 -16.96 -15.31 -18.77
CA PHE A 384 -16.47 -14.19 -19.59
C PHE A 384 -15.12 -14.56 -20.19
N SER A 385 -14.85 -14.12 -21.42
CA SER A 385 -13.56 -14.32 -22.07
C SER A 385 -13.10 -13.03 -22.74
N ALA A 386 -11.80 -12.77 -22.70
CA ALA A 386 -11.20 -11.63 -23.38
C ALA A 386 -9.80 -11.96 -23.89
N LYS A 387 -9.39 -11.30 -24.97
CA LYS A 387 -8.01 -11.25 -25.41
C LYS A 387 -7.26 -10.24 -24.56
N VAL A 388 -6.17 -10.66 -23.97
CA VAL A 388 -5.31 -9.84 -23.11
C VAL A 388 -3.98 -9.62 -23.83
N PRO A 389 -3.58 -8.36 -24.08
CA PRO A 389 -2.32 -8.10 -24.78
C PRO A 389 -1.12 -8.61 -23.99
N SER A 390 0.03 -8.75 -24.66
CA SER A 390 1.31 -9.01 -24.00
C SER A 390 1.57 -8.01 -22.90
N HIS A 391 2.04 -8.48 -21.71
CA HIS A 391 2.32 -7.70 -20.51
C HIS A 391 1.16 -6.75 -20.15
N GLY A 392 -0.06 -7.21 -20.32
CA GLY A 392 -1.25 -6.37 -20.16
C GLY A 392 -2.32 -6.98 -19.30
N VAL A 393 -3.38 -6.21 -19.14
CA VAL A 393 -4.56 -6.61 -18.36
C VAL A 393 -5.86 -6.27 -19.07
N VAL A 394 -6.91 -7.01 -18.72
CA VAL A 394 -8.32 -6.61 -18.88
C VAL A 394 -8.94 -6.57 -17.50
N VAL A 395 -9.61 -5.47 -17.16
CA VAL A 395 -10.25 -5.27 -15.86
C VAL A 395 -11.73 -5.04 -16.04
N VAL A 396 -12.53 -5.90 -15.41
CA VAL A 396 -13.98 -5.84 -15.53
C VAL A 396 -14.67 -5.90 -14.16
N THR A 397 -15.88 -5.33 -14.08
CA THR A 397 -16.81 -5.69 -13.02
C THR A 397 -17.85 -6.68 -13.56
N VAL A 398 -18.20 -7.66 -12.74
CA VAL A 398 -19.20 -8.70 -13.02
C VAL A 398 -20.32 -8.57 -11.98
N LYS A 399 -21.55 -8.32 -12.43
CA LYS A 399 -22.72 -8.15 -11.57
C LYS A 399 -23.82 -9.13 -11.96
N PRO A 400 -24.32 -9.95 -11.01
CA PRO A 400 -25.44 -10.86 -11.23
C PRO A 400 -26.72 -10.15 -11.72
#